data_fb4b586052e7d0ddf8ddbf1ad4b3b0dd
#
_entry.id   fb4b586052e7d0ddf8ddbf1ad4b3b0dd
#
_cell.length_a   1.000
_cell.length_b   1.000
_cell.length_c   1.000
_cell.angle_alpha   90.00
_cell.angle_beta   90.00
_cell.angle_gamma   90.00
#
_symmetry.space_group_name_H-M   'P 1'
#
loop_
_entity.id
_entity.type
_entity.pdbx_description
1 polymer ?
#
loop_
_entity_poly.entity_id
_entity_poly.type
_entity_poly.pdbx_seq_one_letter_code
_entity_poly.pdbx_strand_id
1 'polypeptide(L)'
;LAQVARIHAMLELFATEHCLGQRLARYFGDENAPQRCGHCSVCHGQVAHLPPPPSLPALVDKNFMRLCGDFIHRHHEHTGHLPGAERMTRFLGGISVPLFTKLKARTIPGFAALEDYPYAEVRAWAQAHLNEL
;
A
#
# COMPACT_ATOMS: atom_id res chain seq x y z
N LEU A 1 12.86 5.61 -2.28
CA LEU A 1 12.93 6.19 -0.93
C LEU A 1 12.62 7.69 -0.92
N ALA A 2 13.21 8.47 -1.84
CA ALA A 2 12.92 9.90 -1.95
C ALA A 2 11.44 10.17 -2.29
N GLN A 3 10.82 9.34 -3.10
CA GLN A 3 9.40 9.46 -3.44
C GLN A 3 8.49 9.11 -2.26
N VAL A 4 8.86 8.13 -1.45
CA VAL A 4 8.13 7.79 -0.22
C VAL A 4 8.18 8.97 0.76
N ALA A 5 9.34 9.60 0.92
CA ALA A 5 9.49 10.80 1.75
C ALA A 5 8.61 11.95 1.27
N ARG A 6 8.46 12.15 -0.04
CA ARG A 6 7.57 13.15 -0.62
C ARG A 6 6.10 12.88 -0.33
N ILE A 7 5.68 11.61 -0.39
CA ILE A 7 4.32 11.21 -0.04
C ILE A 7 4.05 11.51 1.44
N HIS A 8 4.96 11.17 2.33
CA HIS A 8 4.85 11.49 3.74
C HIS A 8 4.76 12.98 4.00
N ALA A 9 5.61 13.78 3.35
CA ALA A 9 5.59 15.23 3.46
C ALA A 9 4.25 15.83 3.02
N MET A 10 3.64 15.26 1.97
CA MET A 10 2.33 15.68 1.50
C MET A 10 1.23 15.33 2.51
N LEU A 11 1.27 14.13 3.09
CA LEU A 11 0.31 13.73 4.13
C LEU A 11 0.44 14.59 5.38
N GLU A 12 1.65 14.93 5.81
CA GLU A 12 1.92 15.84 6.91
C GLU A 12 1.38 17.24 6.64
N LEU A 13 1.52 17.73 5.40
CA LEU A 13 0.96 19.02 5.00
C LEU A 13 -0.56 19.03 5.20
N PHE A 14 -1.26 18.00 4.70
CA PHE A 14 -2.72 17.95 4.82
C PHE A 14 -3.22 17.74 6.25
N ALA A 15 -2.45 17.08 7.09
CA ALA A 15 -2.78 16.82 8.50
C ALA A 15 -2.33 17.93 9.47
N THR A 16 -1.76 19.02 8.97
CA THR A 16 -1.26 20.11 9.83
C THR A 16 -2.38 20.81 10.59
N GLU A 17 -2.07 21.29 11.79
CA GLU A 17 -2.93 22.16 12.58
C GLU A 17 -2.74 23.64 12.27
N HIS A 18 -1.78 23.97 11.40
CA HIS A 18 -1.48 25.31 10.94
C HIS A 18 -2.17 25.61 9.61
N CYS A 19 -2.28 26.90 9.27
CA CYS A 19 -2.88 27.33 8.01
C CYS A 19 -2.25 26.61 6.81
N LEU A 20 -3.06 25.95 5.99
CA LEU A 20 -2.59 25.21 4.81
C LEU A 20 -2.00 26.16 3.77
N GLY A 21 -2.63 27.33 3.56
CA GLY A 21 -2.13 28.35 2.61
C GLY A 21 -0.74 28.84 2.98
N GLN A 22 -0.52 29.14 4.26
CA GLN A 22 0.79 29.56 4.75
C GLN A 22 1.84 28.45 4.61
N ARG A 23 1.51 27.22 4.99
CA ARG A 23 2.42 26.07 4.88
C ARG A 23 2.84 25.83 3.44
N LEU A 24 1.88 25.89 2.54
CA LEU A 24 2.13 25.71 1.11
C LEU A 24 3.01 26.86 0.54
N ALA A 25 2.70 28.10 0.89
CA ALA A 25 3.50 29.25 0.47
C ALA A 25 4.96 29.14 0.96
N ARG A 26 5.18 28.75 2.21
CA ARG A 26 6.52 28.52 2.74
C ARG A 26 7.27 27.40 2.01
N TYR A 27 6.58 26.34 1.64
CA TYR A 27 7.19 25.26 0.86
C TYR A 27 7.76 25.78 -0.47
N PHE A 28 7.11 26.78 -1.08
CA PHE A 28 7.58 27.42 -2.32
C PHE A 28 8.46 28.64 -2.06
N GLY A 29 8.91 28.86 -0.83
CA GLY A 29 9.87 29.92 -0.49
C GLY A 29 9.28 31.28 -0.17
N ASP A 30 7.96 31.40 -0.08
CA ASP A 30 7.31 32.65 0.34
C ASP A 30 7.21 32.72 1.86
N GLU A 31 8.09 33.50 2.47
CA GLU A 31 8.10 33.74 3.91
C GLU A 31 7.20 34.89 4.35
N ASN A 32 6.64 35.62 3.40
CA ASN A 32 5.78 36.80 3.69
C ASN A 32 4.28 36.47 3.64
N ALA A 33 3.91 35.21 3.44
CA ALA A 33 2.52 34.81 3.43
C ALA A 33 1.87 35.06 4.79
N PRO A 34 0.59 35.49 4.84
CA PRO A 34 -0.11 35.72 6.11
C PRO A 34 -0.21 34.41 6.92
N GLN A 35 -0.20 34.55 8.24
CA GLN A 35 -0.31 33.39 9.14
C GLN A 35 -1.61 32.61 8.97
N ARG A 36 -2.66 33.29 8.53
CA ARG A 36 -3.97 32.70 8.28
C ARG A 36 -4.51 33.21 6.94
N CYS A 37 -4.77 32.30 6.03
CA CYS A 37 -5.37 32.68 4.74
C CYS A 37 -6.88 33.02 4.85
N GLY A 38 -7.55 32.51 5.88
CA GLY A 38 -8.97 32.76 6.13
C GLY A 38 -9.93 31.89 5.32
N HIS A 39 -9.43 31.03 4.41
CA HIS A 39 -10.29 30.24 3.53
C HIS A 39 -9.91 28.76 3.40
N CYS A 40 -8.81 28.31 4.01
CA CYS A 40 -8.49 26.88 4.04
C CYS A 40 -9.30 26.15 5.13
N SER A 41 -9.34 24.83 5.08
CA SER A 41 -10.08 24.02 6.07
C SER A 41 -9.60 24.27 7.50
N VAL A 42 -8.29 24.41 7.73
CA VAL A 42 -7.73 24.69 9.07
C VAL A 42 -8.20 26.04 9.59
N CYS A 43 -8.20 27.09 8.74
CA CYS A 43 -8.73 28.41 9.14
C CYS A 43 -10.22 28.37 9.44
N HIS A 44 -10.95 27.41 8.89
CA HIS A 44 -12.36 27.15 9.23
C HIS A 44 -12.53 26.16 10.40
N GLY A 45 -11.47 25.79 11.09
CA GLY A 45 -11.51 24.93 12.26
C GLY A 45 -11.58 23.44 11.95
N GLN A 46 -11.29 23.03 10.73
CA GLN A 46 -11.32 21.64 10.29
C GLN A 46 -9.91 21.14 9.97
N VAL A 47 -9.36 20.34 10.88
CA VAL A 47 -8.06 19.68 10.70
C VAL A 47 -8.32 18.26 10.17
N ALA A 48 -7.68 17.93 9.05
CA ALA A 48 -7.79 16.59 8.49
C ALA A 48 -6.94 15.59 9.27
N HIS A 49 -7.50 14.40 9.50
CA HIS A 49 -6.81 13.28 10.13
C HIS A 49 -6.94 12.05 9.24
N LEU A 50 -5.85 11.30 9.11
CA LEU A 50 -5.93 9.99 8.48
C LEU A 50 -6.76 9.08 9.38
N PRO A 51 -7.70 8.32 8.81
CA PRO A 51 -8.43 7.33 9.62
C PRO A 51 -7.45 6.30 10.16
N PRO A 52 -7.70 5.72 11.35
CA PRO A 52 -6.87 4.64 11.85
C PRO A 52 -6.94 3.45 10.89
N PRO A 53 -5.85 2.67 10.75
CA PRO A 53 -5.88 1.48 9.92
C PRO A 53 -6.95 0.51 10.43
N PRO A 54 -7.62 -0.21 9.50
CA PRO A 54 -8.64 -1.18 9.90
C PRO A 54 -8.01 -2.28 10.76
N SER A 55 -8.78 -2.77 11.73
CA SER A 55 -8.39 -3.96 12.51
C SER A 55 -8.62 -5.19 11.64
N LEU A 56 -7.54 -5.86 11.25
CA LEU A 56 -7.59 -7.04 10.38
C LEU A 56 -7.17 -8.29 11.16
N PRO A 57 -7.72 -9.48 10.79
CA PRO A 57 -7.23 -10.75 11.36
C PRO A 57 -5.73 -10.92 11.11
N ALA A 58 -5.02 -11.53 12.06
CA ALA A 58 -3.58 -11.74 11.92
C ALA A 58 -3.25 -12.64 10.73
N LEU A 59 -2.18 -12.30 9.98
CA LEU A 59 -1.75 -13.12 8.83
C LEU A 59 -1.38 -14.54 9.23
N VAL A 60 -0.85 -14.73 10.44
CA VAL A 60 -0.48 -16.06 10.96
C VAL A 60 -1.67 -17.03 10.99
N ASP A 61 -2.90 -16.51 11.10
CA ASP A 61 -4.12 -17.31 11.11
C ASP A 61 -4.63 -17.65 9.71
N LYS A 62 -3.99 -17.13 8.67
CA LYS A 62 -4.37 -17.40 7.28
C LYS A 62 -3.71 -18.65 6.75
N ASN A 63 -4.45 -19.41 5.96
CA ASN A 63 -3.92 -20.61 5.30
C ASN A 63 -3.22 -20.23 3.98
N PHE A 64 -1.91 -20.31 3.97
CA PHE A 64 -1.08 -19.95 2.82
C PHE A 64 -1.44 -20.76 1.57
N MET A 65 -1.52 -22.08 1.66
CA MET A 65 -1.79 -22.93 0.49
C MET A 65 -3.20 -22.71 -0.07
N ARG A 66 -4.15 -22.41 0.78
CA ARG A 66 -5.51 -22.08 0.34
C ARG A 66 -5.54 -20.77 -0.46
N LEU A 67 -4.75 -19.79 -0.05
CA LEU A 67 -4.69 -18.48 -0.73
C LEU A 67 -3.79 -18.49 -1.95
N CYS A 68 -2.74 -19.28 -1.96
CA CYS A 68 -1.66 -19.19 -2.94
C CYS A 68 -1.47 -20.43 -3.80
N GLY A 69 -2.02 -21.58 -3.39
CA GLY A 69 -1.76 -22.87 -4.05
C GLY A 69 -2.05 -22.87 -5.54
N ASP A 70 -3.22 -22.37 -5.95
CA ASP A 70 -3.61 -22.32 -7.34
C ASP A 70 -2.72 -21.37 -8.17
N PHE A 71 -2.33 -20.26 -7.57
CA PHE A 71 -1.40 -19.31 -8.20
C PHE A 71 -0.02 -19.92 -8.36
N ILE A 72 0.52 -20.57 -7.33
CA ILE A 72 1.82 -21.25 -7.36
C ILE A 72 1.82 -22.30 -8.49
N HIS A 73 0.78 -23.11 -8.57
CA HIS A 73 0.64 -24.15 -9.58
C HIS A 73 0.64 -23.55 -10.98
N ARG A 74 -0.22 -22.57 -11.26
CA ARG A 74 -0.32 -21.94 -12.58
C ARG A 74 0.96 -21.18 -12.96
N HIS A 75 1.59 -20.52 -12.00
CA HIS A 75 2.88 -19.87 -12.19
C HIS A 75 3.96 -20.88 -12.60
N HIS A 76 4.04 -22.00 -11.88
CA HIS A 76 5.00 -23.05 -12.16
C HIS A 76 4.77 -23.68 -13.55
N GLU A 77 3.52 -23.97 -13.90
CA GLU A 77 3.18 -24.50 -15.22
C GLU A 77 3.63 -23.57 -16.36
N HIS A 78 3.52 -22.26 -16.14
CA HIS A 78 3.84 -21.28 -17.18
C HIS A 78 5.33 -20.92 -17.25
N THR A 79 6.01 -20.85 -16.11
CA THR A 79 7.40 -20.35 -16.03
C THR A 79 8.43 -21.42 -15.76
N GLY A 80 8.03 -22.58 -15.27
CA GLY A 80 8.92 -23.68 -14.88
C GLY A 80 9.54 -23.53 -13.48
N HIS A 81 9.19 -22.47 -12.74
CA HIS A 81 9.71 -22.26 -11.38
C HIS A 81 8.67 -21.65 -10.46
N LEU A 82 8.94 -21.70 -9.16
CA LEU A 82 8.05 -21.13 -8.14
C LEU A 82 8.10 -19.59 -8.16
N PRO A 83 6.98 -18.92 -7.83
CA PRO A 83 7.00 -17.46 -7.68
C PRO A 83 7.83 -17.04 -6.47
N GLY A 84 8.54 -15.92 -6.58
CA GLY A 84 9.21 -15.30 -5.45
C GLY A 84 8.23 -14.51 -4.57
N ALA A 85 8.72 -14.07 -3.40
CA ALA A 85 7.91 -13.32 -2.42
C ALA A 85 7.29 -12.05 -3.00
N GLU A 86 8.01 -11.31 -3.83
CA GLU A 86 7.52 -10.10 -4.51
C GLU A 86 6.30 -10.39 -5.37
N ARG A 87 6.40 -11.39 -6.21
CA ARG A 87 5.34 -11.77 -7.14
C ARG A 87 4.12 -12.30 -6.40
N MET A 88 4.37 -13.10 -5.36
CA MET A 88 3.32 -13.60 -4.48
C MET A 88 2.58 -12.46 -3.77
N THR A 89 3.32 -11.50 -3.24
CA THR A 89 2.74 -10.35 -2.54
C THR A 89 1.90 -9.49 -3.47
N ARG A 90 2.36 -9.26 -4.69
CA ARG A 90 1.59 -8.53 -5.69
C ARG A 90 0.29 -9.25 -6.06
N PHE A 91 0.34 -10.57 -6.20
CA PHE A 91 -0.86 -11.37 -6.44
C PHE A 91 -1.88 -11.23 -5.30
N LEU A 92 -1.42 -11.41 -4.06
CA LEU A 92 -2.27 -11.30 -2.87
C LEU A 92 -2.78 -9.86 -2.64
N GLY A 93 -2.02 -8.88 -3.03
CA GLY A 93 -2.39 -7.46 -2.93
C GLY A 93 -3.21 -6.93 -4.10
N GLY A 94 -3.47 -7.74 -5.12
CA GLY A 94 -4.22 -7.30 -6.29
C GLY A 94 -3.45 -6.36 -7.23
N ILE A 95 -2.11 -6.36 -7.14
CA ILE A 95 -1.25 -5.52 -7.96
C ILE A 95 -0.89 -6.26 -9.24
N SER A 96 -1.42 -5.80 -10.37
CA SER A 96 -1.20 -6.44 -11.66
C SER A 96 0.20 -6.17 -12.22
N VAL A 97 0.79 -7.18 -12.85
CA VAL A 97 2.04 -7.11 -13.62
C VAL A 97 1.82 -7.81 -14.95
N PRO A 98 2.66 -7.58 -15.98
CA PRO A 98 2.44 -8.16 -17.31
C PRO A 98 2.25 -9.68 -17.31
N LEU A 99 3.01 -10.41 -16.50
CA LEU A 99 2.86 -11.87 -16.38
C LEU A 99 1.45 -12.26 -15.90
N PHE A 100 0.84 -11.48 -15.03
CA PHE A 100 -0.49 -11.80 -14.49
C PHE A 100 -1.59 -11.76 -15.54
N THR A 101 -1.42 -10.95 -16.57
CA THR A 101 -2.33 -10.96 -17.71
C THR A 101 -2.23 -12.29 -18.46
N LYS A 102 -1.01 -12.79 -18.68
CA LYS A 102 -0.78 -14.10 -19.34
C LYS A 102 -1.32 -15.26 -18.50
N LEU A 103 -1.18 -15.19 -17.18
CA LEU A 103 -1.69 -16.21 -16.26
C LEU A 103 -3.19 -16.11 -16.01
N LYS A 104 -3.85 -15.04 -16.47
CA LYS A 104 -5.22 -14.70 -16.09
C LYS A 104 -5.37 -14.65 -14.57
N ALA A 105 -4.43 -14.01 -13.88
CA ALA A 105 -4.29 -14.04 -12.43
C ALA A 105 -5.55 -13.59 -11.68
N ARG A 106 -6.31 -12.65 -12.25
CA ARG A 106 -7.56 -12.17 -11.64
C ARG A 106 -8.63 -13.24 -11.51
N THR A 107 -8.53 -14.32 -12.27
CA THR A 107 -9.45 -15.46 -12.20
C THR A 107 -8.98 -16.55 -11.25
N ILE A 108 -7.78 -16.41 -10.70
CA ILE A 108 -7.22 -17.41 -9.78
C ILE A 108 -7.71 -17.11 -8.36
N PRO A 109 -8.24 -18.11 -7.63
CA PRO A 109 -8.58 -17.93 -6.22
C PRO A 109 -7.40 -17.41 -5.41
N GLY A 110 -7.63 -16.43 -4.55
CA GLY A 110 -6.60 -15.76 -3.75
C GLY A 110 -6.11 -14.43 -4.32
N PHE A 111 -6.40 -14.10 -5.59
CA PHE A 111 -6.06 -12.79 -6.13
C PHE A 111 -6.70 -11.67 -5.32
N ALA A 112 -5.90 -10.68 -4.90
CA ALA A 112 -6.32 -9.55 -4.09
C ALA A 112 -6.90 -9.92 -2.70
N ALA A 113 -6.73 -11.16 -2.26
CA ALA A 113 -7.29 -11.63 -0.99
C ALA A 113 -6.74 -10.90 0.24
N LEU A 114 -5.55 -10.31 0.15
CA LEU A 114 -4.88 -9.58 1.23
C LEU A 114 -4.63 -8.11 0.84
N GLU A 115 -5.46 -7.54 -0.02
CA GLU A 115 -5.29 -6.17 -0.51
C GLU A 115 -5.35 -5.11 0.60
N ASP A 116 -6.03 -5.40 1.71
CA ASP A 116 -6.16 -4.48 2.85
C ASP A 116 -4.98 -4.53 3.82
N TYR A 117 -4.09 -5.49 3.66
CA TYR A 117 -2.92 -5.65 4.53
C TYR A 117 -1.72 -4.84 4.03
N PRO A 118 -0.86 -4.33 4.95
CA PRO A 118 0.38 -3.66 4.54
C PRO A 118 1.26 -4.59 3.69
N TYR A 119 1.78 -4.04 2.59
CA TYR A 119 2.60 -4.80 1.63
C TYR A 119 3.78 -5.51 2.30
N ALA A 120 4.51 -4.82 3.18
CA ALA A 120 5.68 -5.38 3.84
C ALA A 120 5.33 -6.58 4.74
N GLU A 121 4.17 -6.55 5.40
CA GLU A 121 3.70 -7.66 6.24
C GLU A 121 3.35 -8.88 5.40
N VAL A 122 2.63 -8.68 4.29
CA VAL A 122 2.27 -9.76 3.37
C VAL A 122 3.54 -10.37 2.76
N ARG A 123 4.50 -9.53 2.37
CA ARG A 123 5.76 -9.99 1.80
C ARG A 123 6.57 -10.85 2.77
N ALA A 124 6.69 -10.42 4.02
CA ALA A 124 7.38 -11.19 5.05
C ALA A 124 6.69 -12.53 5.32
N TRP A 125 5.37 -12.52 5.43
CA TRP A 125 4.56 -13.71 5.61
C TRP A 125 4.70 -14.69 4.43
N ALA A 126 4.63 -14.20 3.19
CA ALA A 126 4.80 -15.01 2.00
C ALA A 126 6.21 -15.60 1.92
N GLN A 127 7.25 -14.80 2.22
CA GLN A 127 8.63 -15.27 2.21
C GLN A 127 8.86 -16.39 3.22
N ALA A 128 8.31 -16.26 4.42
CA ALA A 128 8.43 -17.30 5.46
C ALA A 128 7.84 -18.62 4.98
N HIS A 129 6.66 -18.62 4.36
CA HIS A 129 6.03 -19.82 3.84
C HIS A 129 6.76 -20.38 2.61
N LEU A 130 7.25 -19.53 1.72
CA LEU A 130 8.03 -19.97 0.56
C LEU A 130 9.34 -20.67 0.97
N ASN A 131 9.95 -20.25 2.07
CA ASN A 131 11.15 -20.89 2.63
C ASN A 131 10.88 -22.29 3.14
N GLU A 132 9.64 -22.61 3.49
CA GLU A 132 9.21 -23.93 3.96
C GLU A 132 8.88 -24.90 2.81
N LEU A 133 8.76 -24.39 1.59
CA LEU A 133 8.54 -25.23 0.40
C LEU A 133 9.87 -25.76 -0.14
#